data_a2f89ab59af4a6d7dc4ba34f78bb483c
#
_entry.id   a2f89ab59af4a6d7dc4ba34f78bb483c
#
_cell.length_a   1.000
_cell.length_b   1.000
_cell.length_c   1.000
_cell.angle_alpha   90.00
_cell.angle_beta   90.00
_cell.angle_gamma   90.00
#
_symmetry.space_group_name_H-M   'P 1'
#
loop_
_entity.id
_entity.type
_entity.pdbx_description
1 polymer ?
#
loop_
_entity_poly.entity_id
_entity_poly.type
_entity_poly.pdbx_seq_one_letter_code
_entity_poly.pdbx_strand_id
1 'polypeptide(L)'
;MRNKFLQLLPLNVALFRYTPSKSCKVLKYRPKFHEEKTQPEFIGSDTRRLRDYQMQGLNWMVHSWSKHNSVILADEMGLGKTIQSISFLNYLFHKYSLYGPFLVVVPLSTLDAWQEEFGKWGPDMNVLTYIGDVTSRTIIRSREWIHPGNKRTKFNALLTTYEILLKDKDVLQTIPWANLMIDEAHRLKNKDSLLYTTLEKFEANHKLLVRIIRI
;
A
#
# COMPACT_ATOMS: atom_id res chain seq x y z
N MET A 1 -12.21 21.38 16.26
CA MET A 1 -12.65 20.98 14.91
C MET A 1 -12.89 19.48 14.93
N ARG A 2 -14.14 19.04 14.82
CA ARG A 2 -14.51 17.61 14.87
C ARG A 2 -13.98 16.92 13.62
N ASN A 3 -13.29 15.78 13.83
CA ASN A 3 -12.75 14.90 12.80
C ASN A 3 -13.79 14.61 11.70
N LYS A 4 -13.66 15.24 10.55
CA LYS A 4 -14.41 14.93 9.32
C LYS A 4 -14.01 13.57 8.71
N PHE A 5 -13.10 12.84 9.32
CA PHE A 5 -12.57 11.57 8.81
C PHE A 5 -13.53 10.38 8.91
N LEU A 6 -14.70 10.53 9.55
CA LEU A 6 -15.56 9.40 9.90
C LEU A 6 -16.92 9.35 9.18
N GLN A 7 -17.22 10.31 8.33
CA GLN A 7 -18.45 10.24 7.53
C GLN A 7 -18.07 10.20 6.07
N LEU A 8 -18.17 9.02 5.45
CA LEU A 8 -18.56 8.95 4.05
C LEU A 8 -18.59 7.51 3.52
N LEU A 9 -19.82 7.10 3.27
CA LEU A 9 -20.31 6.17 2.25
C LEU A 9 -20.09 4.67 2.44
N PRO A 10 -21.10 3.89 2.11
CA PRO A 10 -21.06 2.43 2.10
C PRO A 10 -20.29 1.92 0.88
N LEU A 11 -18.98 2.14 0.82
CA LEU A 11 -18.13 1.15 0.21
C LEU A 11 -18.20 -0.02 1.19
N ASN A 12 -18.81 -1.11 0.75
CA ASN A 12 -19.00 -2.28 1.56
C ASN A 12 -17.66 -2.70 2.18
N VAL A 13 -17.45 -2.31 3.44
CA VAL A 13 -16.27 -2.68 4.26
C VAL A 13 -16.13 -4.21 4.34
N ALA A 14 -17.17 -4.96 3.96
CA ALA A 14 -17.17 -6.41 3.87
C ALA A 14 -16.10 -6.97 2.90
N LEU A 15 -15.74 -6.25 1.83
CA LEU A 15 -14.68 -6.65 0.90
C LEU A 15 -13.32 -6.76 1.54
N PHE A 16 -13.11 -6.02 2.59
CA PHE A 16 -11.81 -5.85 3.20
C PHE A 16 -11.77 -6.42 4.61
N ARG A 17 -12.65 -7.39 4.92
CA ARG A 17 -12.48 -8.18 6.13
C ARG A 17 -11.13 -8.88 6.07
N TYR A 18 -10.35 -8.67 7.11
CA TYR A 18 -9.12 -9.39 7.34
C TYR A 18 -9.43 -10.89 7.33
N THR A 19 -8.90 -11.58 6.33
CA THR A 19 -8.80 -13.05 6.33
C THR A 19 -7.33 -13.37 6.54
N PRO A 20 -6.93 -13.89 7.72
CA PRO A 20 -5.53 -14.22 7.97
C PRO A 20 -5.08 -15.26 6.95
N SER A 21 -4.12 -14.89 6.09
CA SER A 21 -3.46 -15.84 5.21
C SER A 21 -2.72 -16.87 6.05
N LYS A 22 -3.01 -18.16 5.84
CA LYS A 22 -2.33 -19.27 6.53
C LYS A 22 -0.84 -19.36 6.18
N SER A 23 -0.41 -18.76 5.08
CA SER A 23 0.95 -18.85 4.54
C SER A 23 1.86 -17.67 4.92
N CYS A 24 1.30 -16.53 5.28
CA CYS A 24 2.08 -15.35 5.60
C CYS A 24 2.53 -15.37 7.07
N LYS A 25 3.83 -15.54 7.30
CA LYS A 25 4.45 -15.39 8.63
C LYS A 25 4.50 -13.94 9.12
N VAL A 26 3.76 -13.05 8.47
CA VAL A 26 3.69 -11.63 8.85
C VAL A 26 2.97 -11.53 10.19
N LEU A 27 3.71 -11.06 11.15
CA LEU A 27 3.33 -10.70 12.52
C LEU A 27 1.89 -11.14 12.91
N LYS A 28 1.75 -12.37 13.42
CA LYS A 28 0.49 -12.82 14.05
C LYS A 28 0.07 -11.87 15.18
N TYR A 29 1.04 -11.16 15.75
CA TYR A 29 0.87 -10.14 16.77
C TYR A 29 1.35 -8.81 16.23
N ARG A 30 0.45 -7.82 16.15
CA ARG A 30 0.80 -6.44 15.85
C ARG A 30 1.08 -5.70 17.15
N PRO A 31 2.19 -4.95 17.22
CA PRO A 31 2.54 -4.22 18.42
C PRO A 31 1.50 -3.17 18.77
N LYS A 32 1.40 -2.84 20.05
CA LYS A 32 0.51 -1.78 20.55
C LYS A 32 0.93 -0.46 19.90
N PHE A 33 -0.07 0.28 19.45
CA PHE A 33 0.13 1.61 18.88
C PHE A 33 0.60 2.60 19.95
N HIS A 34 1.61 3.38 19.59
CA HIS A 34 2.04 4.57 20.31
C HIS A 34 2.01 5.74 19.32
N GLU A 35 1.39 6.83 19.72
CA GLU A 35 1.30 8.02 18.88
C GLU A 35 2.67 8.69 18.74
N GLU A 36 3.08 8.93 17.49
CA GLU A 36 4.27 9.72 17.19
C GLU A 36 3.91 11.22 17.26
N LYS A 37 4.54 11.93 18.16
CA LYS A 37 4.34 13.40 18.34
C LYS A 37 5.18 14.20 17.36
N THR A 38 6.29 13.63 16.92
CA THR A 38 7.23 14.25 15.97
C THR A 38 7.45 13.29 14.80
N GLN A 39 7.78 13.84 13.66
CA GLN A 39 8.11 13.00 12.50
C GLN A 39 9.34 12.14 12.80
N PRO A 40 9.26 10.80 12.60
CA PRO A 40 10.41 9.92 12.72
C PRO A 40 11.51 10.29 11.71
N GLU A 41 12.77 10.17 12.12
CA GLU A 41 13.95 10.54 11.31
C GLU A 41 14.05 9.76 9.98
N PHE A 42 13.55 8.53 9.94
CA PHE A 42 13.54 7.70 8.74
C PHE A 42 12.43 8.09 7.73
N ILE A 43 11.58 9.08 8.02
CA ILE A 43 10.56 9.59 7.10
C ILE A 43 11.00 10.95 6.56
N GLY A 44 11.16 11.04 5.24
CA GLY A 44 11.55 12.29 4.59
C GLY A 44 13.02 12.67 4.84
N SER A 45 13.27 13.92 5.17
CA SER A 45 14.59 14.49 5.47
C SER A 45 14.44 15.79 6.24
N ASP A 46 15.54 16.44 6.60
CA ASP A 46 15.50 17.76 7.30
C ASP A 46 14.73 18.82 6.52
N THR A 47 14.71 18.74 5.21
CA THR A 47 14.00 19.66 4.31
C THR A 47 12.62 19.15 3.88
N ARG A 48 12.29 17.87 4.13
CA ARG A 48 11.03 17.25 3.74
C ARG A 48 10.29 16.75 4.96
N ARG A 49 9.37 17.60 5.43
CA ARG A 49 8.58 17.30 6.61
C ARG A 49 7.11 17.11 6.26
N LEU A 50 6.49 16.14 6.92
CA LEU A 50 5.05 15.96 6.88
C LEU A 50 4.38 17.16 7.54
N ARG A 51 3.29 17.65 6.96
CA ARG A 51 2.43 18.64 7.59
C ARG A 51 1.66 18.00 8.76
N ASP A 52 1.17 18.81 9.70
CA ASP A 52 0.48 18.33 10.91
C ASP A 52 -0.66 17.35 10.59
N TYR A 53 -1.49 17.66 9.59
CA TYR A 53 -2.57 16.78 9.18
C TYR A 53 -2.08 15.47 8.52
N GLN A 54 -0.91 15.49 7.86
CA GLN A 54 -0.28 14.27 7.30
C GLN A 54 0.29 13.39 8.41
N MET A 55 0.86 13.98 9.45
CA MET A 55 1.28 13.26 10.66
C MET A 55 0.09 12.63 11.38
N GLN A 56 -1.03 13.36 11.51
CA GLN A 56 -2.26 12.82 12.07
C GLN A 56 -2.78 11.65 11.23
N GLY A 57 -2.75 11.77 9.89
CA GLY A 57 -3.12 10.71 8.97
C GLY A 57 -2.22 9.48 9.09
N LEU A 58 -0.91 9.67 9.22
CA LEU A 58 0.05 8.58 9.47
C LEU A 58 -0.27 7.85 10.78
N ASN A 59 -0.41 8.59 11.88
CA ASN A 59 -0.77 8.02 13.19
C ASN A 59 -2.08 7.23 13.12
N TRP A 60 -3.09 7.76 12.45
CA TRP A 60 -4.37 7.09 12.28
C TRP A 60 -4.24 5.78 11.47
N MET A 61 -3.48 5.78 10.37
CA MET A 61 -3.24 4.57 9.57
C MET A 61 -2.49 3.51 10.37
N VAL A 62 -1.46 3.90 11.12
CA VAL A 62 -0.68 3.00 11.98
C VAL A 62 -1.55 2.44 13.11
N HIS A 63 -2.38 3.27 13.75
CA HIS A 63 -3.34 2.81 14.78
C HIS A 63 -4.31 1.79 14.18
N SER A 64 -4.92 2.10 13.05
CA SER A 64 -5.85 1.18 12.38
C SER A 64 -5.17 -0.15 12.02
N TRP A 65 -3.97 -0.07 11.47
CA TRP A 65 -3.16 -1.25 11.19
C TRP A 65 -2.89 -2.08 12.45
N SER A 66 -2.52 -1.46 13.57
CA SER A 66 -2.27 -2.16 14.84
C SER A 66 -3.51 -2.91 15.38
N LYS A 67 -4.70 -2.46 14.99
CA LYS A 67 -6.00 -3.09 15.32
C LYS A 67 -6.48 -4.10 14.27
N HIS A 68 -5.65 -4.46 13.29
CA HIS A 68 -6.01 -5.32 12.16
C HIS A 68 -7.12 -4.77 11.26
N ASN A 69 -7.36 -3.46 11.28
CA ASN A 69 -8.34 -2.81 10.43
C ASN A 69 -7.69 -2.31 9.15
N SER A 70 -8.27 -2.65 8.00
CA SER A 70 -7.98 -2.00 6.72
C SER A 70 -8.54 -0.59 6.70
N VAL A 71 -7.93 0.30 5.93
CA VAL A 71 -8.27 1.73 5.95
C VAL A 71 -8.57 2.29 4.57
N ILE A 72 -9.36 3.37 4.55
CA ILE A 72 -9.62 4.17 3.36
C ILE A 72 -9.11 5.58 3.65
N LEU A 73 -8.03 5.96 2.99
CA LEU A 73 -7.51 7.33 3.04
C LEU A 73 -8.28 8.16 2.01
N ALA A 74 -9.30 8.88 2.48
CA ALA A 74 -10.22 9.65 1.66
C ALA A 74 -10.07 11.13 2.02
N ASP A 75 -9.21 11.80 1.29
CA ASP A 75 -8.88 13.21 1.47
C ASP A 75 -9.13 14.01 0.19
N GLU A 76 -9.19 15.33 0.29
CA GLU A 76 -9.27 16.23 -0.85
C GLU A 76 -8.04 16.08 -1.77
N MET A 77 -8.20 16.50 -3.02
CA MET A 77 -7.10 16.51 -3.98
C MET A 77 -5.99 17.47 -3.51
N GLY A 78 -4.73 17.11 -3.74
CA GLY A 78 -3.58 17.96 -3.39
C GLY A 78 -3.08 17.86 -1.95
N LEU A 79 -3.75 17.13 -1.05
CA LEU A 79 -3.32 16.99 0.35
C LEU A 79 -2.19 15.96 0.57
N GLY A 80 -1.55 15.49 -0.49
CA GLY A 80 -0.38 14.62 -0.39
C GLY A 80 -0.70 13.19 0.11
N LYS A 81 -1.81 12.61 -0.35
CA LYS A 81 -2.18 11.22 -0.03
C LYS A 81 -1.09 10.22 -0.39
N THR A 82 -0.39 10.42 -1.51
CA THR A 82 0.77 9.62 -1.93
C THR A 82 1.86 9.65 -0.88
N ILE A 83 2.21 10.83 -0.41
CA ILE A 83 3.22 11.03 0.64
C ILE A 83 2.81 10.32 1.93
N GLN A 84 1.59 10.51 2.40
CA GLN A 84 1.07 9.84 3.60
C GLN A 84 1.11 8.32 3.45
N SER A 85 0.71 7.81 2.29
CA SER A 85 0.68 6.37 1.99
C SER A 85 2.07 5.74 1.98
N ILE A 86 3.04 6.39 1.34
CA ILE A 86 4.43 5.93 1.31
C ILE A 86 5.05 6.03 2.71
N SER A 87 4.81 7.13 3.42
CA SER A 87 5.28 7.30 4.81
C SER A 87 4.72 6.23 5.74
N PHE A 88 3.48 5.79 5.52
CA PHE A 88 2.89 4.67 6.26
C PHE A 88 3.64 3.35 5.98
N LEU A 89 3.92 3.01 4.72
CA LEU A 89 4.69 1.81 4.39
C LEU A 89 6.12 1.88 4.96
N ASN A 90 6.76 3.05 4.85
CA ASN A 90 8.09 3.29 5.38
C ASN A 90 8.11 3.20 6.92
N TYR A 91 7.06 3.67 7.58
CA TYR A 91 6.90 3.50 9.02
C TYR A 91 6.81 2.02 9.41
N LEU A 92 6.02 1.21 8.70
CA LEU A 92 5.94 -0.23 8.95
C LEU A 92 7.30 -0.91 8.73
N PHE A 93 8.01 -0.50 7.68
CA PHE A 93 9.32 -1.01 7.32
C PHE A 93 10.35 -0.79 8.44
N HIS A 94 10.51 0.44 8.91
CA HIS A 94 11.53 0.78 9.90
C HIS A 94 11.09 0.47 11.35
N LYS A 95 9.93 0.94 11.75
CA LYS A 95 9.48 0.83 13.15
C LYS A 95 9.15 -0.59 13.57
N TYR A 96 8.56 -1.35 12.66
CA TYR A 96 8.09 -2.71 12.94
C TYR A 96 8.87 -3.80 12.19
N SER A 97 9.94 -3.44 11.49
CA SER A 97 10.75 -4.37 10.67
C SER A 97 9.89 -5.22 9.72
N LEU A 98 8.80 -4.62 9.23
CA LEU A 98 7.91 -5.25 8.26
C LEU A 98 8.40 -4.92 6.85
N TYR A 99 9.30 -5.74 6.35
CA TYR A 99 9.99 -5.51 5.07
C TYR A 99 9.15 -5.82 3.82
N GLY A 100 7.85 -6.01 3.96
CA GLY A 100 6.94 -6.31 2.86
C GLY A 100 6.70 -7.82 2.68
N PRO A 101 6.32 -8.28 1.48
CA PRO A 101 6.12 -7.45 0.28
C PRO A 101 4.85 -6.59 0.34
N PHE A 102 4.96 -5.38 -0.18
CA PHE A 102 3.85 -4.45 -0.35
C PHE A 102 3.43 -4.38 -1.82
N LEU A 103 2.16 -4.52 -2.13
CA LEU A 103 1.64 -4.32 -3.49
C LEU A 103 1.00 -2.94 -3.58
N VAL A 104 1.47 -2.12 -4.51
CA VAL A 104 0.98 -0.76 -4.75
C VAL A 104 0.45 -0.67 -6.18
N VAL A 105 -0.86 -0.50 -6.30
CA VAL A 105 -1.56 -0.46 -7.58
C VAL A 105 -2.03 0.96 -7.85
N VAL A 106 -1.55 1.54 -8.94
CA VAL A 106 -1.79 2.94 -9.31
C VAL A 106 -2.25 3.06 -10.76
N PRO A 107 -2.88 4.18 -11.14
CA PRO A 107 -3.09 4.50 -12.56
C PRO A 107 -1.74 4.66 -13.28
N LEU A 108 -1.68 4.26 -14.56
CA LEU A 108 -0.46 4.41 -15.37
C LEU A 108 0.01 5.87 -15.42
N SER A 109 -0.93 6.82 -15.47
CA SER A 109 -0.63 8.26 -15.53
C SER A 109 0.06 8.83 -14.30
N THR A 110 0.01 8.14 -13.16
CA THR A 110 0.60 8.59 -11.89
C THR A 110 1.79 7.73 -11.45
N LEU A 111 2.11 6.69 -12.21
CA LEU A 111 3.12 5.69 -11.83
C LEU A 111 4.50 6.31 -11.60
N ASP A 112 4.96 7.15 -12.52
CA ASP A 112 6.27 7.81 -12.43
C ASP A 112 6.35 8.75 -11.21
N ALA A 113 5.26 9.47 -10.93
CA ALA A 113 5.16 10.31 -9.74
C ALA A 113 5.23 9.48 -8.44
N TRP A 114 4.59 8.31 -8.41
CA TRP A 114 4.70 7.40 -7.28
C TRP A 114 6.11 6.86 -7.10
N GLN A 115 6.79 6.50 -8.19
CA GLN A 115 8.18 6.04 -8.14
C GLN A 115 9.12 7.12 -7.60
N GLU A 116 8.96 8.36 -8.07
CA GLU A 116 9.72 9.52 -7.59
C GLU A 116 9.47 9.79 -6.09
N GLU A 117 8.20 9.74 -5.66
CA GLU A 117 7.86 9.95 -4.25
C GLU A 117 8.37 8.81 -3.34
N PHE A 118 8.43 7.56 -3.83
CA PHE A 118 9.10 6.48 -3.09
C PHE A 118 10.59 6.78 -2.86
N GLY A 119 11.29 7.30 -3.87
CA GLY A 119 12.70 7.70 -3.73
C GLY A 119 12.91 8.82 -2.70
N LYS A 120 11.89 9.64 -2.45
CA LYS A 120 11.96 10.76 -1.49
C LYS A 120 11.54 10.38 -0.07
N TRP A 121 10.51 9.53 0.09
CA TRP A 121 9.84 9.27 1.36
C TRP A 121 10.06 7.86 1.91
N GLY A 122 10.69 6.99 1.15
CA GLY A 122 11.03 5.62 1.53
C GLY A 122 12.27 5.11 0.80
N PRO A 123 13.41 5.85 0.86
CA PRO A 123 14.59 5.55 0.04
C PRO A 123 15.22 4.20 0.36
N ASP A 124 15.01 3.67 1.55
CA ASP A 124 15.59 2.37 1.98
C ASP A 124 14.77 1.17 1.49
N MET A 125 13.58 1.41 0.94
CA MET A 125 12.77 0.34 0.37
C MET A 125 13.19 0.03 -1.06
N ASN A 126 13.47 -1.26 -1.33
CA ASN A 126 13.63 -1.73 -2.70
C ASN A 126 12.27 -1.77 -3.40
N VAL A 127 12.00 -0.78 -4.25
CA VAL A 127 10.74 -0.64 -5.00
C VAL A 127 10.93 -1.15 -6.42
N LEU A 128 10.27 -2.25 -6.74
CA LEU A 128 10.27 -2.83 -8.07
C LEU A 128 9.08 -2.32 -8.89
N THR A 129 9.35 -1.57 -9.96
CA THR A 129 8.31 -1.13 -10.90
C THR A 129 8.03 -2.27 -11.89
N TYR A 130 6.81 -2.82 -11.82
CA TYR A 130 6.39 -3.98 -12.59
C TYR A 130 5.39 -3.57 -13.68
N ILE A 131 5.92 -3.23 -14.85
CA ILE A 131 5.19 -2.81 -16.06
C ILE A 131 5.87 -3.34 -17.31
N GLY A 132 5.32 -3.03 -18.47
CA GLY A 132 5.89 -3.38 -19.78
C GLY A 132 5.13 -4.49 -20.48
N ASP A 133 5.70 -4.97 -21.59
CA ASP A 133 5.18 -6.09 -22.36
C ASP A 133 5.41 -7.44 -21.66
N VAL A 134 4.94 -8.52 -22.26
CA VAL A 134 5.07 -9.87 -21.67
C VAL A 134 6.54 -10.26 -21.50
N THR A 135 7.39 -9.91 -22.47
CA THR A 135 8.82 -10.24 -22.45
C THR A 135 9.52 -9.52 -21.30
N SER A 136 9.32 -8.21 -21.21
CA SER A 136 9.89 -7.37 -20.14
C SER A 136 9.48 -7.88 -18.77
N ARG A 137 8.19 -8.15 -18.56
CA ARG A 137 7.70 -8.67 -17.26
C ARG A 137 8.24 -10.07 -16.94
N THR A 138 8.46 -10.90 -17.95
CA THR A 138 9.09 -12.22 -17.77
C THR A 138 10.55 -12.07 -17.32
N ILE A 139 11.29 -11.14 -17.91
CA ILE A 139 12.66 -10.82 -17.50
C ILE A 139 12.67 -10.32 -16.04
N ILE A 140 11.79 -9.38 -15.69
CA ILE A 140 11.67 -8.88 -14.31
C ILE A 140 11.42 -10.04 -13.34
N ARG A 141 10.48 -10.92 -13.65
CA ARG A 141 10.19 -12.09 -12.81
C ARG A 141 11.36 -13.04 -12.67
N SER A 142 12.13 -13.26 -13.73
CA SER A 142 13.29 -14.15 -13.69
C SER A 142 14.45 -13.61 -12.88
N ARG A 143 14.60 -12.28 -12.83
CA ARG A 143 15.76 -11.60 -12.24
C ARG A 143 15.50 -11.02 -10.86
N GLU A 144 14.34 -10.36 -10.69
CA GLU A 144 14.06 -9.48 -9.55
C GLU A 144 12.96 -10.01 -8.61
N TRP A 145 12.45 -11.22 -8.83
CA TRP A 145 11.26 -11.69 -8.12
C TRP A 145 11.56 -12.34 -6.79
N ILE A 146 12.34 -13.42 -6.81
CA ILE A 146 12.58 -14.27 -5.63
C ILE A 146 14.08 -14.57 -5.48
N HIS A 147 14.54 -14.56 -4.24
CA HIS A 147 15.88 -15.03 -3.90
C HIS A 147 16.00 -16.55 -4.08
N PRO A 148 17.02 -17.04 -4.80
CA PRO A 148 17.15 -18.47 -5.06
C PRO A 148 17.25 -19.34 -3.80
N GLY A 149 17.85 -18.80 -2.73
CA GLY A 149 18.17 -19.57 -1.53
C GLY A 149 17.07 -19.63 -0.46
N ASN A 150 16.18 -18.63 -0.37
CA ASN A 150 15.26 -18.53 0.78
C ASN A 150 13.78 -18.30 0.38
N LYS A 151 13.47 -18.30 -0.89
CA LYS A 151 12.12 -18.08 -1.45
C LYS A 151 11.45 -16.75 -1.04
N ARG A 152 12.24 -15.77 -0.57
CA ARG A 152 11.72 -14.43 -0.26
C ARG A 152 11.73 -13.55 -1.49
N THR A 153 10.80 -12.60 -1.55
CA THR A 153 10.83 -11.57 -2.60
C THR A 153 12.11 -10.73 -2.46
N LYS A 154 12.70 -10.36 -3.59
CA LYS A 154 13.85 -9.46 -3.63
C LYS A 154 13.48 -8.00 -3.40
N PHE A 155 12.21 -7.67 -3.55
CA PHE A 155 11.66 -6.32 -3.40
C PHE A 155 10.87 -6.18 -2.09
N ASN A 156 10.82 -4.96 -1.59
CA ASN A 156 9.98 -4.58 -0.46
C ASN A 156 8.60 -4.09 -0.93
N ALA A 157 8.57 -3.33 -2.02
CA ALA A 157 7.33 -2.89 -2.65
C ALA A 157 7.32 -3.21 -4.14
N LEU A 158 6.18 -3.65 -4.66
CA LEU A 158 5.91 -3.82 -6.07
C LEU A 158 4.94 -2.72 -6.51
N LEU A 159 5.40 -1.82 -7.36
CA LEU A 159 4.60 -0.76 -7.94
C LEU A 159 4.13 -1.18 -9.33
N THR A 160 2.82 -1.23 -9.55
CA THR A 160 2.22 -1.68 -10.80
C THR A 160 0.94 -0.95 -11.14
N THR A 161 0.38 -1.22 -12.31
CA THR A 161 -0.88 -0.63 -12.78
C THR A 161 -2.04 -1.61 -12.70
N TYR A 162 -3.27 -1.09 -12.80
CA TYR A 162 -4.49 -1.89 -12.85
C TYR A 162 -4.50 -2.90 -13.99
N GLU A 163 -4.01 -2.48 -15.16
CA GLU A 163 -3.98 -3.30 -16.36
C GLU A 163 -3.02 -4.47 -16.21
N ILE A 164 -1.84 -4.23 -15.64
CA ILE A 164 -0.84 -5.27 -15.41
C ILE A 164 -1.29 -6.21 -14.28
N LEU A 165 -1.89 -5.65 -13.23
CA LEU A 165 -2.47 -6.48 -12.16
C LEU A 165 -3.49 -7.48 -12.71
N LEU A 166 -4.38 -7.06 -13.61
CA LEU A 166 -5.36 -7.96 -14.23
C LEU A 166 -4.73 -8.98 -15.17
N LYS A 167 -3.71 -8.58 -15.95
CA LYS A 167 -3.00 -9.48 -16.88
C LYS A 167 -2.23 -10.58 -16.15
N ASP A 168 -1.57 -10.23 -15.06
CA ASP A 168 -0.68 -11.14 -14.32
C ASP A 168 -1.24 -11.52 -12.94
N LYS A 169 -2.57 -11.46 -12.78
CA LYS A 169 -3.26 -11.78 -11.52
C LYS A 169 -2.84 -13.10 -10.91
N ASP A 170 -2.70 -14.14 -11.75
CA ASP A 170 -2.38 -15.49 -11.30
C ASP A 170 -0.98 -15.58 -10.67
N VAL A 171 -0.03 -14.78 -11.17
CA VAL A 171 1.32 -14.67 -10.60
C VAL A 171 1.30 -13.82 -9.33
N LEU A 172 0.63 -12.67 -9.38
CA LEU A 172 0.60 -11.73 -8.25
C LEU A 172 -0.18 -12.27 -7.05
N GLN A 173 -1.18 -13.11 -7.26
CA GLN A 173 -1.95 -13.77 -6.19
C GLN A 173 -1.15 -14.84 -5.43
N THR A 174 -0.06 -15.34 -5.99
CA THR A 174 0.79 -16.34 -5.30
C THR A 174 1.65 -15.71 -4.19
N ILE A 175 1.78 -14.38 -4.18
CA ILE A 175 2.59 -13.67 -3.20
C ILE A 175 1.73 -13.32 -1.98
N PRO A 176 2.16 -13.68 -0.76
CA PRO A 176 1.49 -13.28 0.47
C PRO A 176 1.81 -11.81 0.79
N TRP A 177 0.93 -10.89 0.41
CA TRP A 177 1.16 -9.47 0.57
C TRP A 177 1.00 -9.01 2.02
N ALA A 178 1.99 -8.28 2.54
CA ALA A 178 1.89 -7.64 3.85
C ALA A 178 0.92 -6.46 3.83
N ASN A 179 0.90 -5.73 2.72
CA ASN A 179 -0.07 -4.65 2.47
C ASN A 179 -0.45 -4.63 0.99
N LEU A 180 -1.73 -4.41 0.72
CA LEU A 180 -2.26 -4.09 -0.61
C LEU A 180 -2.77 -2.66 -0.60
N MET A 181 -2.09 -1.80 -1.35
CA MET A 181 -2.44 -0.40 -1.51
C MET A 181 -3.02 -0.16 -2.90
N ILE A 182 -4.12 0.56 -2.97
CA ILE A 182 -4.82 0.86 -4.23
C ILE A 182 -5.09 2.35 -4.28
N ASP A 183 -4.43 3.04 -5.20
CA ASP A 183 -4.70 4.44 -5.48
C ASP A 183 -5.92 4.58 -6.40
N GLU A 184 -6.60 5.71 -6.36
CA GLU A 184 -7.83 5.99 -7.10
C GLU A 184 -8.91 4.90 -6.92
N ALA A 185 -9.09 4.44 -5.67
CA ALA A 185 -9.96 3.33 -5.32
C ALA A 185 -11.45 3.53 -5.69
N HIS A 186 -11.82 4.70 -6.19
CA HIS A 186 -13.15 4.92 -6.77
C HIS A 186 -13.42 3.99 -7.97
N ARG A 187 -12.38 3.46 -8.64
CA ARG A 187 -12.50 2.44 -9.70
C ARG A 187 -13.11 1.12 -9.20
N LEU A 188 -13.15 0.90 -7.89
CA LEU A 188 -13.72 -0.30 -7.26
C LEU A 188 -15.21 -0.15 -6.90
N LYS A 189 -15.89 0.89 -7.35
CA LYS A 189 -17.30 1.13 -7.02
C LYS A 189 -18.22 0.01 -7.51
N ASN A 190 -17.96 -0.52 -8.70
CA ASN A 190 -18.73 -1.64 -9.25
C ASN A 190 -18.17 -2.96 -8.77
N LYS A 191 -18.96 -3.68 -7.95
CA LYS A 191 -18.60 -4.99 -7.38
C LYS A 191 -18.51 -6.09 -8.42
N ASP A 192 -19.25 -5.97 -9.52
CA ASP A 192 -19.27 -6.95 -10.59
C ASP A 192 -18.12 -6.74 -11.59
N SER A 193 -17.32 -5.69 -11.39
CA SER A 193 -16.17 -5.44 -12.24
C SER A 193 -15.10 -6.51 -12.07
N LEU A 194 -14.45 -6.84 -13.17
CA LEU A 194 -13.33 -7.78 -13.18
C LEU A 194 -12.22 -7.35 -12.20
N LEU A 195 -11.99 -6.05 -12.08
CA LEU A 195 -11.00 -5.49 -11.17
C LEU A 195 -11.34 -5.80 -9.70
N TYR A 196 -12.59 -5.55 -9.31
CA TYR A 196 -13.07 -5.78 -7.97
C TYR A 196 -12.99 -7.27 -7.60
N THR A 197 -13.57 -8.14 -8.42
CA THR A 197 -13.60 -9.59 -8.20
C THR A 197 -12.18 -10.21 -8.22
N THR A 198 -11.25 -9.61 -8.96
CA THR A 198 -9.84 -10.00 -8.95
C THR A 198 -9.17 -9.61 -7.64
N LEU A 199 -9.31 -8.34 -7.21
CA LEU A 199 -8.67 -7.83 -5.98
C LEU A 199 -9.24 -8.45 -4.69
N GLU A 200 -10.50 -8.89 -4.73
CA GLU A 200 -11.10 -9.64 -3.62
C GLU A 200 -10.34 -10.93 -3.32
N LYS A 201 -9.82 -11.60 -4.35
CA LYS A 201 -9.05 -12.86 -4.24
C LYS A 201 -7.62 -12.67 -3.75
N PHE A 202 -7.12 -11.42 -3.71
CA PHE A 202 -5.77 -11.15 -3.22
C PHE A 202 -5.70 -11.30 -1.71
N GLU A 203 -4.88 -12.22 -1.25
CA GLU A 203 -4.54 -12.34 0.17
C GLU A 203 -3.60 -11.21 0.57
N ALA A 204 -4.03 -10.36 1.49
CA ALA A 204 -3.23 -9.29 2.06
C ALA A 204 -3.56 -9.11 3.55
N ASN A 205 -2.53 -8.97 4.37
CA ASN A 205 -2.72 -8.78 5.81
C ASN A 205 -3.31 -7.42 6.19
N HIS A 206 -3.21 -6.45 5.30
CA HIS A 206 -3.80 -5.12 5.44
C HIS A 206 -4.09 -4.55 4.06
N LYS A 207 -5.17 -3.79 3.93
CA LYS A 207 -5.53 -3.11 2.70
C LYS A 207 -5.67 -1.61 2.96
N LEU A 208 -5.00 -0.81 2.14
CA LEU A 208 -5.10 0.66 2.15
C LEU A 208 -5.68 1.12 0.83
N LEU A 209 -6.86 1.69 0.87
CA LEU A 209 -7.50 2.31 -0.29
C LEU A 209 -7.28 3.82 -0.24
N VAL A 210 -6.73 4.37 -1.31
CA VAL A 210 -6.54 5.80 -1.47
C VAL A 210 -7.59 6.33 -2.45
N ARG A 211 -8.30 7.38 -2.06
CA ARG A 211 -9.40 7.93 -2.84
C ARG A 211 -9.45 9.44 -2.75
N ILE A 212 -9.85 10.08 -3.84
CA ILE A 212 -10.23 11.50 -3.83
C ILE A 212 -11.71 11.63 -3.45
N ILE A 213 -12.01 12.51 -2.52
CA ILE A 213 -13.37 13.02 -2.30
C ILE A 213 -13.54 14.22 -3.22
N ARG A 214 -14.51 14.15 -4.14
CA ARG A 214 -15.00 15.34 -4.82
C ARG A 214 -16.20 15.83 -4.01
N ILE A 215 -16.07 16.99 -3.43
CA ILE A 215 -17.17 17.74 -2.80
C ILE A 215 -18.03 18.33 -3.91
#